data_9484fb8e5f2b79853d018907da8813c0
#
_entry.id   9484fb8e5f2b79853d018907da8813c0
#
_cell.length_a   1.000
_cell.length_b   1.000
_cell.length_c   1.000
_cell.angle_alpha   90.00
_cell.angle_beta   90.00
_cell.angle_gamma   90.00
#
_symmetry.space_group_name_H-M   'P 1'
#
loop_
_entity.id
_entity.type
_entity.pdbx_description
1 polymer ?
#
loop_
_entity_poly.entity_id
_entity_poly.type
_entity_poly.pdbx_seq_one_letter_code
_entity_poly.pdbx_strand_id
1 'polypeptide(L)' 'MGRERVFLICSECLNRNYALPKKKNSTERLELMKFCPHCGKHTLHKESK' A
#
# COMPACT_ATOMS: atom_id res chain seq x y z
N MET A 1 -14.72 11.78 -12.98
CA MET A 1 -13.73 10.86 -13.29
C MET A 1 -13.04 10.33 -12.10
N GLY A 2 -13.59 9.45 -11.43
CA GLY A 2 -13.11 8.97 -10.18
C GLY A 2 -11.88 8.12 -10.26
N ARG A 3 -10.76 8.74 -10.37
CA ARG A 3 -9.51 8.02 -10.21
C ARG A 3 -9.18 7.97 -8.76
N GLU A 4 -9.45 6.86 -8.16
CA GLU A 4 -9.10 6.68 -6.78
C GLU A 4 -7.69 6.12 -6.69
N ARG A 5 -6.94 6.68 -5.78
CA ARG A 5 -5.59 6.25 -5.54
C ARG A 5 -5.48 5.75 -4.12
N VAL A 6 -4.79 4.64 -3.95
CA VAL A 6 -4.55 4.10 -2.63
C VAL A 6 -3.05 4.04 -2.41
N PHE A 7 -2.68 4.10 -1.16
CA PHE A 7 -1.29 4.02 -0.77
C PHE A 7 -1.04 2.74 -0.02
N LEU A 8 0.14 2.20 -0.20
CA LEU A 8 0.57 1.04 0.56
C LEU A 8 1.44 1.51 1.71
N ILE A 9 1.02 1.16 2.91
CA ILE A 9 1.68 1.59 4.12
C ILE A 9 2.35 0.40 4.78
N CYS A 10 3.61 0.58 5.12
CA CYS A 10 4.35 -0.46 5.83
C CYS A 10 3.70 -0.71 7.18
N SER A 11 3.53 -1.98 7.52
CA SER A 11 2.87 -2.32 8.78
C SER A 11 3.79 -2.14 9.98
N GLU A 12 5.08 -1.92 9.76
CA GLU A 12 6.02 -1.78 10.86
C GLU A 12 6.38 -0.32 11.14
N CYS A 13 6.76 0.40 10.09
CA CYS A 13 7.16 1.80 10.28
C CYS A 13 6.05 2.77 9.92
N LEU A 14 4.95 2.28 9.34
CA LEU A 14 3.77 3.06 9.01
C LEU A 14 4.05 4.19 8.04
N ASN A 15 4.97 3.98 7.14
CA ASN A 15 5.28 4.97 6.11
C ASN A 15 4.64 4.57 4.79
N ARG A 16 4.16 5.57 4.07
CA ARG A 16 3.60 5.34 2.74
C ARG A 16 4.74 5.21 1.76
N ASN A 17 4.99 4.00 1.29
CA ASN A 17 6.10 3.75 0.39
C ASN A 17 5.66 3.60 -1.05
N TYR A 18 4.41 3.27 -1.29
CA TYR A 18 3.92 3.00 -2.63
C TYR A 18 2.56 3.62 -2.83
N ALA A 19 2.28 4.00 -4.07
CA ALA A 19 0.98 4.51 -4.44
C ALA A 19 0.51 3.74 -5.66
N LEU A 20 -0.73 3.26 -5.61
CA LEU A 20 -1.30 2.45 -6.67
C LEU A 20 -2.68 2.96 -7.01
N PRO A 21 -3.09 2.83 -8.27
CA PRO A 21 -4.47 3.12 -8.62
C PRO A 21 -5.38 2.03 -8.08
N LYS A 22 -6.53 2.44 -7.59
CA LYS A 22 -7.48 1.48 -7.06
C LYS A 22 -8.35 0.95 -8.20
N LYS A 23 -8.49 -0.36 -8.25
CA LYS A 23 -9.35 -0.99 -9.24
C LYS A 23 -10.80 -0.91 -8.79
N LYS A 24 -11.70 -0.70 -9.75
CA LYS A 24 -13.10 -0.53 -9.43
C LYS A 24 -13.70 -1.74 -8.73
N ASN A 25 -13.26 -2.93 -9.11
CA ASN A 25 -13.85 -4.15 -8.58
C ASN A 25 -13.19 -4.65 -7.31
N SER A 26 -12.26 -3.88 -6.79
CA SER A 26 -11.55 -4.31 -5.60
C SER A 26 -12.32 -3.85 -4.37
N THR A 27 -12.96 -4.79 -3.71
CA THR A 27 -13.66 -4.49 -2.47
C THR A 27 -12.84 -4.80 -1.25
N GLU A 28 -11.78 -5.58 -1.42
CA GLU A 28 -10.94 -5.98 -0.32
C GLU A 28 -9.67 -5.14 -0.29
N ARG A 29 -9.12 -5.00 0.89
CA ARG A 29 -7.89 -4.26 1.06
C ARG A 29 -6.73 -5.05 0.48
N LEU A 30 -5.86 -4.35 -0.22
CA LEU A 30 -4.66 -4.96 -0.75
C LEU A 30 -3.61 -5.08 0.34
N GLU A 31 -2.97 -6.23 0.37
CA GLU A 31 -1.87 -6.45 1.30
C GLU A 31 -0.76 -7.12 0.51
N LEU A 32 0.35 -6.43 0.37
CA LEU A 32 1.45 -6.90 -0.46
C LEU A 32 2.75 -6.80 0.29
N MET A 33 3.62 -7.77 0.05
CA MET A 33 4.96 -7.71 0.58
C MET A 33 5.81 -6.84 -0.34
N LYS A 34 6.31 -5.75 0.19
CA LYS A 34 7.15 -4.83 -0.57
C LYS A 34 8.35 -4.43 0.26
N PHE A 35 9.40 -4.06 -0.43
CA PHE A 35 10.60 -3.62 0.26
C PHE A 35 10.35 -2.26 0.91
N CYS A 36 10.64 -2.16 2.19
CA CYS A 36 10.51 -0.90 2.91
C CYS A 36 11.90 -0.32 3.14
N PRO A 37 12.22 0.82 2.51
CA PRO A 37 13.54 1.41 2.71
C PRO A 37 13.77 1.91 4.13
N HIS A 38 12.69 2.21 4.83
CA HIS A 38 12.82 2.67 6.21
C HIS A 38 13.15 1.53 7.15
N CYS A 39 12.59 0.36 6.88
CA CYS A 39 12.90 -0.82 7.68
C CYS A 39 14.11 -1.58 7.17
N GLY A 40 14.48 -1.33 5.92
CA GLY A 40 15.61 -2.01 5.31
C GLY A 40 15.34 -3.47 4.98
N LYS A 41 14.08 -3.83 4.83
CA LYS A 41 13.69 -5.21 4.55
C LYS A 41 12.31 -5.22 3.94
N HIS A 42 11.92 -6.38 3.44
CA HIS A 42 10.56 -6.55 2.94
C HIS A 42 9.60 -6.69 4.11
N THR A 43 8.55 -5.91 4.08
CA THR A 43 7.51 -5.96 5.10
C THR A 43 6.15 -5.95 4.43
N LEU A 44 5.15 -6.33 5.18
CA LEU A 44 3.78 -6.31 4.67
C LEU A 44 3.31 -4.87 4.58
N HIS A 45 2.82 -4.53 3.40
CA HIS A 45 2.24 -3.21 3.15
C HIS A 45 0.75 -3.35 2.95
N LYS A 46 -0.01 -2.51 3.62
CA LYS A 46 -1.47 -2.57 3.57
C LYS A 46 -2.00 -1.35 2.85
N GLU A 47 -3.11 -1.56 2.16
CA GLU A 47 -3.77 -0.49 1.43
C GLU A 47 -4.33 0.53 2.40
N SER A 48 -4.15 1.80 2.05
CA SER A 48 -4.70 2.91 2.81
C SER A 48 -5.14 3.99 1.84
N LYS A 49 -6.20 4.67 2.17
CA LYS A 49 -6.69 5.79 1.36
C LYS A 49 -6.06 7.08 1.81
#